data_30348585fdeeac96088005bdd4c7b6cb
#
_entry.id   30348585fdeeac96088005bdd4c7b6cb
#
_cell.length_a   1.000
_cell.length_b   1.000
_cell.length_c   1.000
_cell.angle_alpha   90.00
_cell.angle_beta   90.00
_cell.angle_gamma   90.00
#
_symmetry.space_group_name_H-M   'P 1'
#
loop_
_entity.id
_entity.type
_entity.pdbx_description
1 polymer ?
#
loop_
_entity_poly.entity_id
_entity_poly.type
_entity_poly.pdbx_seq_one_letter_code
_entity_poly.pdbx_strand_id
1 'polypeptide(L)'
;MKKIVIAAIALLFAVNSAEAYSTFAHQTIAALADRYLNDNAKREVKTILKSDMVKASTWLNTLRKNPEYAATKEWHYTTLNAEGKSTTMDENDGIV
;
A
#
# COMPACT_ATOMS: atom_id res chain seq x y z
N MET A 1 11.20 -6.51 36.21
CA MET A 1 11.14 -5.14 35.60
C MET A 1 11.91 -5.02 34.29
N LYS A 2 13.17 -5.44 34.23
CA LYS A 2 13.94 -5.35 32.97
C LYS A 2 13.29 -6.09 31.79
N LYS A 3 12.72 -7.27 32.01
CA LYS A 3 12.04 -8.07 31.00
C LYS A 3 10.77 -7.40 30.47
N ILE A 4 10.01 -6.70 31.33
CA ILE A 4 8.79 -5.98 30.99
C ILE A 4 9.14 -4.74 30.16
N VAL A 5 10.21 -4.04 30.51
CA VAL A 5 10.69 -2.87 29.74
C VAL A 5 11.14 -3.28 28.34
N ILE A 6 11.88 -4.38 28.23
CA ILE A 6 12.31 -4.92 26.93
C ILE A 6 11.11 -5.33 26.07
N ALA A 7 10.11 -5.99 26.66
CA ALA A 7 8.89 -6.37 25.95
C ALA A 7 8.08 -5.14 25.48
N ALA A 8 7.98 -4.10 26.32
CA ALA A 8 7.30 -2.86 25.95
C ALA A 8 8.01 -2.12 24.81
N ILE A 9 9.34 -2.08 24.83
CA ILE A 9 10.15 -1.49 23.76
C ILE A 9 9.97 -2.28 22.46
N ALA A 10 10.03 -3.61 22.52
CA ALA A 10 9.81 -4.47 21.34
C ALA A 10 8.41 -4.27 20.74
N LEU A 11 7.38 -4.11 21.59
CA LEU A 11 6.01 -3.86 21.14
C LEU A 11 5.88 -2.50 20.44
N LEU A 12 6.55 -1.46 20.94
CA LEU A 12 6.57 -0.13 20.32
C LEU A 12 7.21 -0.16 18.93
N PHE A 13 8.27 -0.93 18.75
CA PHE A 13 8.90 -1.11 17.42
C PHE A 13 8.02 -1.92 16.47
N ALA A 14 7.30 -2.92 16.95
CA ALA A 14 6.42 -3.74 16.14
C ALA A 14 5.22 -2.96 15.55
N VAL A 15 4.66 -2.02 16.30
CA VAL A 15 3.52 -1.19 15.84
C VAL A 15 3.92 -0.23 14.72
N ASN A 16 5.14 0.32 14.78
CA ASN A 16 5.64 1.22 13.74
C ASN A 16 6.03 0.48 12.45
N SER A 17 6.37 -0.80 12.53
CA SER A 17 6.82 -1.57 11.36
C SER A 17 5.69 -1.92 10.40
N ALA A 18 4.44 -1.99 10.83
CA ALA A 18 3.31 -2.40 9.99
C ALA A 18 3.00 -1.35 8.90
N GLU A 19 3.00 -0.08 9.24
CA GLU A 19 2.74 1.00 8.28
C GLU A 19 3.95 1.25 7.36
N ALA A 20 5.16 1.19 7.90
CA ALA A 20 6.40 1.27 7.15
C ALA A 20 6.55 0.11 6.16
N TYR A 21 6.11 -1.10 6.54
CA TYR A 21 6.13 -2.26 5.66
C TYR A 21 5.22 -2.07 4.45
N SER A 22 4.01 -1.54 4.63
CA SER A 22 3.09 -1.27 3.52
C SER A 22 3.68 -0.30 2.48
N THR A 23 4.26 0.80 2.91
CA THR A 23 4.94 1.76 2.05
C THR A 23 6.13 1.14 1.35
N PHE A 24 6.98 0.44 2.08
CA PHE A 24 8.15 -0.24 1.53
C PHE A 24 7.78 -1.31 0.51
N ALA A 25 6.74 -2.11 0.78
CA ALA A 25 6.27 -3.13 -0.13
C ALA A 25 5.79 -2.54 -1.46
N HIS A 26 4.98 -1.48 -1.43
CA HIS A 26 4.53 -0.77 -2.63
C HIS A 26 5.70 -0.21 -3.44
N GLN A 27 6.63 0.45 -2.77
CA GLN A 27 7.81 1.01 -3.42
C GLN A 27 8.72 -0.07 -4.03
N THR A 28 8.88 -1.20 -3.35
CA THR A 28 9.68 -2.33 -3.84
C THR A 28 9.05 -2.95 -5.08
N ILE A 29 7.74 -3.17 -5.08
CA ILE A 29 7.00 -3.69 -6.24
C ILE A 29 7.14 -2.72 -7.42
N ALA A 30 6.94 -1.43 -7.20
CA ALA A 30 7.07 -0.42 -8.24
C ALA A 30 8.50 -0.33 -8.81
N ALA A 31 9.51 -0.37 -7.94
CA ALA A 31 10.91 -0.37 -8.37
C ALA A 31 11.26 -1.62 -9.19
N LEU A 32 10.75 -2.78 -8.79
CA LEU A 32 10.92 -4.00 -9.54
C LEU A 32 10.24 -3.94 -10.90
N ALA A 33 8.98 -3.48 -10.95
CA ALA A 33 8.25 -3.31 -12.19
C ALA A 33 8.96 -2.35 -13.15
N ASP A 34 9.47 -1.23 -12.66
CA ASP A 34 10.22 -0.26 -13.46
C ASP A 34 11.45 -0.88 -14.15
N ARG A 35 12.10 -1.83 -13.50
CA ARG A 35 13.25 -2.54 -14.09
C ARG A 35 12.90 -3.36 -15.32
N TYR A 36 11.68 -3.89 -15.39
CA TYR A 36 11.21 -4.72 -16.50
C TYR A 36 10.57 -3.92 -17.64
N LEU A 37 10.30 -2.64 -17.43
CA LEU A 37 9.81 -1.79 -18.51
C LEU A 37 10.94 -1.46 -19.50
N ASN A 38 10.62 -1.48 -20.78
CA ASN A 38 11.50 -0.92 -21.81
C ASN A 38 11.48 0.62 -21.76
N ASP A 39 12.42 1.26 -22.43
CA ASP A 39 12.58 2.72 -22.39
C ASP A 39 11.36 3.48 -22.90
N ASN A 40 10.65 2.93 -23.87
CA ASN A 40 9.43 3.55 -24.39
C ASN A 40 8.33 3.52 -23.30
N ALA A 41 8.08 2.36 -22.70
CA ALA A 41 7.09 2.21 -21.65
C ALA A 41 7.43 3.09 -20.43
N LYS A 42 8.70 3.18 -20.04
CA LYS A 42 9.14 4.08 -18.96
C LYS A 42 8.79 5.54 -19.24
N ARG A 43 9.03 6.01 -20.46
CA ARG A 43 8.69 7.39 -20.85
C ARG A 43 7.19 7.63 -20.78
N GLU A 44 6.39 6.72 -21.31
CA GLU A 44 4.93 6.83 -21.30
C GLU A 44 4.37 6.84 -19.88
N VAL A 45 4.80 5.90 -19.04
CA VAL A 45 4.39 5.84 -17.64
C VAL A 45 4.74 7.12 -16.90
N LYS A 46 5.97 7.63 -17.08
CA LYS A 46 6.40 8.89 -16.46
C LYS A 46 5.57 10.08 -16.92
N THR A 47 5.20 10.11 -18.18
CA THR A 47 4.36 11.17 -18.77
C THR A 47 2.95 11.14 -18.17
N ILE A 48 2.35 9.97 -18.02
CA ILE A 48 1.02 9.78 -17.44
C ILE A 48 1.02 10.12 -15.95
N LEU A 49 1.96 9.56 -15.20
CA LEU A 49 2.06 9.73 -13.74
C LEU A 49 2.59 11.11 -13.34
N LYS A 50 3.26 11.83 -14.23
CA LYS A 50 4.01 13.07 -13.93
C LYS A 50 5.00 12.93 -12.77
N SER A 51 5.43 11.70 -12.51
CA SER A 51 6.29 11.30 -11.40
C SER A 51 6.98 9.99 -11.77
N ASP A 52 7.98 9.58 -10.99
CA ASP A 52 8.47 8.21 -11.07
C ASP A 52 7.47 7.22 -10.46
N MET A 53 7.55 5.97 -10.91
CA MET A 53 6.62 4.91 -10.51
C MET A 53 6.72 4.59 -9.01
N VAL A 54 7.92 4.64 -8.44
CA VAL A 54 8.14 4.35 -7.02
C VAL A 54 7.44 5.39 -6.14
N LYS A 55 7.58 6.66 -6.48
CA LYS A 55 6.90 7.75 -5.78
C LYS A 55 5.38 7.67 -5.94
N ALA A 56 4.91 7.37 -7.14
CA ALA A 56 3.49 7.24 -7.42
C ALA A 56 2.85 6.05 -6.71
N SER A 57 3.60 4.98 -6.42
CA SER A 57 3.08 3.76 -5.81
C SER A 57 2.45 3.94 -4.42
N THR A 58 2.78 5.01 -3.73
CA THR A 58 2.26 5.32 -2.40
C THR A 58 1.25 6.47 -2.38
N TRP A 59 0.88 6.97 -3.56
CA TRP A 59 -0.04 8.10 -3.69
C TRP A 59 -1.38 7.88 -3.00
N LEU A 60 -2.01 6.73 -3.21
CA LEU A 60 -3.30 6.40 -2.59
C LEU A 60 -3.21 6.34 -1.05
N ASN A 61 -2.09 5.87 -0.50
CA ASN A 61 -1.87 5.87 0.94
C ASN A 61 -1.80 7.28 1.53
N THR A 62 -1.33 8.24 0.74
CA THR A 62 -1.31 9.64 1.12
C THR A 62 -2.69 10.27 0.98
N LEU A 63 -3.39 9.96 -0.11
CA LEU A 63 -4.71 10.51 -0.40
C LEU A 63 -5.74 10.17 0.69
N ARG A 64 -5.77 8.92 1.15
CA ARG A 64 -6.71 8.48 2.19
C ARG A 64 -6.54 9.15 3.56
N LYS A 65 -5.41 9.84 3.79
CA LYS A 65 -5.20 10.65 4.99
C LYS A 65 -5.97 11.97 4.95
N ASN A 66 -6.41 12.39 3.77
CA ASN A 66 -7.28 13.54 3.63
C ASN A 66 -8.72 13.13 3.99
N PRO A 67 -9.40 13.83 4.91
CA PRO A 67 -10.78 13.51 5.32
C PRO A 67 -11.76 13.41 4.16
N GLU A 68 -11.59 14.20 3.11
CA GLU A 68 -12.43 14.20 1.91
C GLU A 68 -12.40 12.84 1.18
N TYR A 69 -11.26 12.14 1.26
CA TYR A 69 -11.03 10.85 0.59
C TYR A 69 -10.92 9.67 1.57
N ALA A 70 -11.30 9.86 2.83
CA ALA A 70 -11.18 8.83 3.87
C ALA A 70 -11.95 7.54 3.53
N ALA A 71 -13.08 7.67 2.84
CA ALA A 71 -13.89 6.53 2.38
C ALA A 71 -13.12 5.59 1.42
N THR A 72 -12.13 6.11 0.70
CA THR A 72 -11.30 5.31 -0.22
C THR A 72 -10.44 4.26 0.50
N LYS A 73 -10.32 4.35 1.82
CA LYS A 73 -9.57 3.37 2.61
C LYS A 73 -10.12 1.95 2.41
N GLU A 74 -11.43 1.80 2.45
CA GLU A 74 -12.10 0.50 2.31
C GLU A 74 -11.93 -0.08 0.89
N TRP A 75 -11.77 0.74 -0.11
CA TRP A 75 -11.57 0.32 -1.50
C TRP A 75 -10.23 -0.38 -1.75
N HIS A 76 -9.29 -0.29 -0.80
CA HIS A 76 -7.99 -0.95 -0.89
C HIS A 76 -8.02 -2.42 -0.48
N TYR A 77 -9.13 -2.89 0.08
CA TYR A 77 -9.22 -4.20 0.68
C TYR A 77 -10.40 -4.97 0.11
N THR A 78 -10.16 -6.22 -0.21
CA THR A 78 -11.20 -7.19 -0.51
C THR A 78 -10.99 -8.39 0.39
N THR A 79 -12.03 -8.78 1.12
CA THR A 79 -12.01 -9.98 1.94
C THR A 79 -12.49 -11.17 1.12
N LEU A 80 -11.68 -12.21 1.08
CA LEU A 80 -12.02 -13.47 0.42
C LEU A 80 -12.38 -14.52 1.47
N ASN A 81 -13.37 -15.35 1.16
CA ASN A 81 -13.66 -16.55 1.94
C ASN A 81 -12.67 -17.68 1.61
N ALA A 82 -12.83 -18.84 2.26
CA ALA A 82 -11.96 -20.00 2.05
C ALA A 82 -11.98 -20.52 0.61
N GLU A 83 -13.05 -20.27 -0.14
CA GLU A 83 -13.22 -20.64 -1.55
C GLU A 83 -12.69 -19.58 -2.52
N GLY A 84 -12.07 -18.51 -2.01
CA GLY A 84 -11.50 -17.42 -2.82
C GLY A 84 -12.54 -16.47 -3.42
N LYS A 85 -13.78 -16.51 -2.93
CA LYS A 85 -14.83 -15.58 -3.37
C LYS A 85 -14.87 -14.36 -2.46
N SER A 86 -15.10 -13.18 -3.04
CA SER A 86 -15.31 -11.96 -2.27
C SER A 86 -16.50 -12.11 -1.32
N THR A 87 -16.29 -11.72 -0.08
CA THR A 87 -17.33 -11.67 0.96
C THR A 87 -17.97 -10.29 1.06
N THR A 88 -17.44 -9.32 0.35
CA THR A 88 -18.01 -7.98 0.28
C THR A 88 -19.27 -8.01 -0.56
N MET A 89 -20.36 -7.59 0.04
CA MET A 89 -21.70 -7.61 -0.57
C MET A 89 -21.92 -6.42 -1.52
N ASP A 90 -21.04 -5.46 -1.51
CA ASP A 90 -21.14 -4.25 -2.33
C ASP A 90 -20.01 -4.25 -3.36
N GLU A 91 -20.33 -4.08 -4.63
CA GLU A 91 -19.38 -3.98 -5.73
C GLU A 91 -18.39 -2.80 -5.57
N ASN A 92 -18.66 -1.91 -4.62
CA ASN A 92 -17.81 -0.77 -4.29
C ASN A 92 -16.82 -1.05 -3.15
N ASP A 93 -16.89 -2.21 -2.50
CA ASP A 93 -16.03 -2.61 -1.40
C ASP A 93 -14.75 -3.30 -1.93
N GLY A 94 -13.86 -2.52 -2.44
CA GLY A 94 -12.56 -2.96 -2.91
C GLY A 94 -12.34 -2.70 -4.41
N ILE A 95 -11.18 -2.22 -4.73
CA ILE A 95 -10.68 -2.13 -6.10
C ILE A 95 -9.86 -3.40 -6.33
N VAL A 96 -10.39 -4.33 -7.08
CA VAL A 96 -9.69 -5.55 -7.51
C VAL A 96 -9.08 -5.33 -8.88
#